data_138689c0c6d2cecebef08ffe3290067a
#
_entry.id   138689c0c6d2cecebef08ffe3290067a
#
_cell.length_a   1.000
_cell.length_b   1.000
_cell.length_c   1.000
_cell.angle_alpha   90.00
_cell.angle_beta   90.00
_cell.angle_gamma   90.00
#
_symmetry.space_group_name_H-M   'P 1'
#
loop_
_entity.id
_entity.type
_entity.pdbx_description
1 polymer ?
#
loop_
_entity_poly.entity_id
_entity_poly.type
_entity_poly.pdbx_seq_one_letter_code
_entity_poly.pdbx_strand_id
1 'polypeptide(L)'
;LVTTIKLIVNSVSKSERESIIAALHGQSIFNGKKARDVNEKTALLKKKSATELGELATSITTIARDAHMEANLEMEIVPQGLRVLIKDDQNRNMFERGSAQIMPFFKTLLVELAPVFDSLDNKIIITGHTDAMAYKNNIYNNWNLSGDRALSARRVLEEAGMPEDKVMQVSAMADQMLLDSKNPQSAGNRRIEIMVLTKSASDTLYQYFGQHGDKVVQPLVQKLDKQQVLSQRTR
;
A
#
# COMPACT_ATOMS: atom_id res chain seq x y z
N LEU A 1 6.85 2.19 32.48
CA LEU A 1 7.63 2.14 31.21
C LEU A 1 6.67 2.43 30.08
N VAL A 2 6.65 3.68 29.64
CA VAL A 2 5.87 4.09 28.48
C VAL A 2 6.65 3.62 27.26
N THR A 3 6.19 2.54 26.62
CA THR A 3 6.75 2.11 25.36
C THR A 3 6.29 3.09 24.28
N THR A 4 7.15 3.99 23.92
CA THR A 4 6.91 4.97 22.86
C THR A 4 6.81 4.22 21.55
N ILE A 5 5.60 4.13 20.99
CA ILE A 5 5.41 3.69 19.61
C ILE A 5 6.15 4.72 18.76
N LYS A 6 7.27 4.32 18.16
CA LYS A 6 8.01 5.14 17.24
C LYS A 6 7.18 5.29 15.96
N LEU A 7 6.42 6.36 15.89
CA LEU A 7 5.94 6.86 14.60
C LEU A 7 7.20 7.32 13.85
N ILE A 8 7.75 6.46 13.01
CA ILE A 8 8.87 6.86 12.15
C ILE A 8 8.28 7.72 11.04
N VAL A 9 8.13 8.98 11.33
CA VAL A 9 8.00 10.00 10.29
C VAL A 9 9.37 10.08 9.63
N ASN A 10 9.57 9.33 8.57
CA ASN A 10 10.75 9.49 7.74
C ASN A 10 10.67 10.90 7.15
N SER A 11 11.36 11.85 7.78
CA SER A 11 11.45 13.21 7.30
C SER A 11 12.38 13.20 6.08
N VAL A 12 11.79 12.95 4.92
CA VAL A 12 12.38 13.37 3.66
C VAL A 12 12.69 14.85 3.86
N SER A 13 13.94 15.24 3.74
CA SER A 13 14.36 16.61 3.99
C SER A 13 13.53 17.59 3.18
N LYS A 14 13.34 18.81 3.68
CA LYS A 14 12.54 19.82 2.98
C LYS A 14 13.01 20.03 1.55
N SER A 15 14.33 19.95 1.31
CA SER A 15 14.94 20.05 -0.01
C SER A 15 14.65 18.88 -0.94
N GLU A 16 14.54 17.66 -0.42
CA GLU A 16 14.15 16.49 -1.21
C GLU A 16 12.68 16.51 -1.57
N ARG A 17 11.81 16.99 -0.67
CA ARG A 17 10.39 17.24 -1.00
C ARG A 17 10.24 18.29 -2.09
N GLU A 18 11.00 19.38 -2.01
CA GLU A 18 10.98 20.44 -3.02
C GLU A 18 11.52 19.94 -4.36
N SER A 19 12.54 19.09 -4.38
CA SER A 19 13.08 18.46 -5.59
C SER A 19 12.11 17.48 -6.23
N ILE A 20 11.41 16.67 -5.44
CA ILE A 20 10.39 15.73 -5.93
C ILE A 20 9.17 16.50 -6.46
N ILE A 21 8.77 17.57 -5.76
CA ILE A 21 7.69 18.46 -6.21
C ILE A 21 8.07 19.18 -7.50
N ALA A 22 9.31 19.66 -7.63
CA ALA A 22 9.82 20.28 -8.84
C ALA A 22 9.91 19.30 -10.01
N ALA A 23 10.30 18.04 -9.78
CA ALA A 23 10.35 16.99 -10.81
C ALA A 23 8.94 16.55 -11.27
N LEU A 24 7.95 16.55 -10.36
CA LEU A 24 6.55 16.27 -10.69
C LEU A 24 5.84 17.46 -11.36
N HIS A 25 6.36 18.66 -11.20
CA HIS A 25 5.86 19.89 -11.83
C HIS A 25 6.70 20.33 -13.04
N GLY A 26 7.42 19.36 -13.67
CA GLY A 26 8.14 19.61 -14.92
C GLY A 26 7.25 20.32 -15.93
N GLN A 27 7.47 21.63 -16.05
CA GLN A 27 7.04 22.53 -17.09
C GLN A 27 5.52 22.74 -17.26
N SER A 28 4.98 23.66 -16.49
CA SER A 28 3.90 24.51 -17.00
C SER A 28 4.30 25.98 -16.88
N ILE A 29 5.01 26.45 -17.87
CA ILE A 29 5.15 27.89 -18.14
C ILE A 29 3.90 28.28 -18.92
N PHE A 30 2.77 28.48 -18.26
CA PHE A 30 1.66 29.29 -18.81
C PHE A 30 0.65 29.67 -17.69
N ASN A 31 0.49 30.99 -17.50
CA ASN A 31 -0.53 31.70 -16.75
C ASN A 31 -0.49 31.71 -15.21
N GLY A 32 0.18 32.72 -14.66
CA GLY A 32 0.44 32.90 -13.23
C GLY A 32 -0.74 33.18 -12.28
N LYS A 33 -1.99 33.29 -12.72
CA LYS A 33 -3.16 33.41 -11.83
C LYS A 33 -3.87 32.06 -11.63
N LYS A 34 -4.07 31.26 -12.69
CA LYS A 34 -4.68 29.92 -12.57
C LYS A 34 -3.77 28.93 -11.85
N ALA A 35 -2.44 29.10 -11.92
CA ALA A 35 -1.48 28.23 -11.26
C ALA A 35 -1.48 28.38 -9.72
N ARG A 36 -1.73 29.58 -9.18
CA ARG A 36 -1.79 29.81 -7.73
C ARG A 36 -2.99 29.12 -7.09
N ASP A 37 -4.19 29.28 -7.65
CA ASP A 37 -5.41 28.65 -7.13
C ASP A 37 -5.36 27.12 -7.18
N VAL A 38 -4.76 26.54 -8.25
CA VAL A 38 -4.57 25.10 -8.37
C VAL A 38 -3.54 24.59 -7.35
N ASN A 39 -2.46 25.33 -7.12
CA ASN A 39 -1.44 24.97 -6.14
C ASN A 39 -1.96 25.03 -4.70
N GLU A 40 -2.74 26.05 -4.34
CA GLU A 40 -3.34 26.16 -3.01
C GLU A 40 -4.36 25.04 -2.78
N LYS A 41 -5.23 24.77 -3.75
CA LYS A 41 -6.20 23.68 -3.67
C LYS A 41 -5.52 22.32 -3.56
N THR A 42 -4.46 22.08 -4.33
CA THR A 42 -3.66 20.84 -4.27
C THR A 42 -2.95 20.71 -2.92
N ALA A 43 -2.38 21.79 -2.38
CA ALA A 43 -1.74 21.80 -1.06
C ALA A 43 -2.75 21.53 0.06
N LEU A 44 -3.96 22.09 0.00
CA LEU A 44 -5.04 21.83 0.95
C LEU A 44 -5.51 20.38 0.90
N LEU A 45 -5.67 19.80 -0.30
CA LEU A 45 -6.05 18.39 -0.47
C LEU A 45 -4.97 17.45 0.07
N LYS A 46 -3.69 17.74 -0.17
CA LYS A 46 -2.58 16.96 0.40
C LYS A 46 -2.56 17.04 1.92
N LYS A 47 -2.78 18.22 2.49
CA LYS A 47 -2.84 18.43 3.94
C LYS A 47 -4.02 17.68 4.56
N LYS A 48 -5.20 17.72 3.93
CA LYS A 48 -6.38 16.97 4.37
C LYS A 48 -6.13 15.47 4.36
N SER A 49 -5.58 14.94 3.27
CA SER A 49 -5.24 13.51 3.15
C SER A 49 -4.23 13.07 4.21
N ALA A 50 -3.19 13.86 4.49
CA ALA A 50 -2.22 13.55 5.54
C ALA A 50 -2.85 13.54 6.94
N THR A 51 -3.82 14.43 7.22
CA THR A 51 -4.56 14.45 8.49
C THR A 51 -5.44 13.20 8.63
N GLU A 52 -6.18 12.82 7.60
CA GLU A 52 -7.04 11.63 7.58
C GLU A 52 -6.21 10.34 7.80
N LEU A 53 -5.04 10.21 7.17
CA LEU A 53 -4.13 9.09 7.39
C LEU A 53 -3.53 9.07 8.80
N GLY A 54 -3.26 10.25 9.38
CA GLY A 54 -2.81 10.38 10.77
C GLY A 54 -3.87 9.95 11.77
N GLU A 55 -5.13 10.30 11.56
CA GLU A 55 -6.27 9.86 12.37
C GLU A 55 -6.49 8.35 12.24
N LEU A 56 -6.36 7.80 11.04
CA LEU A 56 -6.41 6.36 10.80
C LEU A 56 -5.31 5.64 11.57
N ALA A 57 -4.06 6.13 11.52
CA ALA A 57 -2.94 5.57 12.26
C ALA A 57 -3.19 5.58 13.78
N THR A 58 -3.79 6.64 14.31
CA THR A 58 -4.16 6.73 15.71
C THR A 58 -5.22 5.68 16.08
N SER A 59 -6.23 5.49 15.25
CA SER A 59 -7.28 4.49 15.48
C SER A 59 -6.71 3.06 15.46
N ILE A 60 -5.83 2.76 14.52
CA ILE A 60 -5.14 1.47 14.42
C ILE A 60 -4.26 1.22 15.65
N THR A 61 -3.54 2.25 16.11
CA THR A 61 -2.72 2.16 17.33
C THR A 61 -3.55 1.82 18.54
N THR A 62 -4.73 2.43 18.70
CA THR A 62 -5.65 2.16 19.81
C THR A 62 -6.14 0.71 19.78
N ILE A 63 -6.56 0.22 18.61
CA ILE A 63 -6.98 -1.19 18.43
C ILE A 63 -5.85 -2.16 18.77
N ALA A 64 -4.64 -1.91 18.30
CA ALA A 64 -3.49 -2.75 18.59
C ALA A 64 -3.17 -2.80 20.09
N ARG A 65 -3.29 -1.66 20.77
CA ARG A 65 -3.10 -1.56 22.22
C ARG A 65 -4.15 -2.36 22.97
N ASP A 66 -5.42 -2.20 22.62
CA ASP A 66 -6.53 -2.91 23.26
C ASP A 66 -6.45 -4.43 23.05
N ALA A 67 -5.91 -4.84 21.90
CA ALA A 67 -5.63 -6.24 21.58
C ALA A 67 -4.29 -6.77 22.15
N HIS A 68 -3.51 -5.95 22.85
CA HIS A 68 -2.16 -6.27 23.33
C HIS A 68 -1.22 -6.75 22.21
N MET A 69 -1.29 -6.11 21.06
CA MET A 69 -0.52 -6.42 19.85
C MET A 69 0.40 -5.30 19.36
N GLU A 70 0.74 -4.35 20.23
CA GLU A 70 1.60 -3.22 19.86
C GLU A 70 2.99 -3.66 19.36
N ALA A 71 3.52 -4.76 19.92
CA ALA A 71 4.80 -5.31 19.48
C ALA A 71 4.75 -5.95 18.07
N ASN A 72 3.56 -6.32 17.61
CA ASN A 72 3.36 -6.96 16.31
C ASN A 72 2.97 -5.97 15.22
N LEU A 73 2.71 -4.71 15.55
CA LEU A 73 2.19 -3.72 14.62
C LEU A 73 3.13 -2.53 14.51
N GLU A 74 3.45 -2.18 13.29
CA GLU A 74 4.27 -1.03 12.92
C GLU A 74 3.57 -0.22 11.85
N MET A 75 3.68 1.10 11.89
CA MET A 75 3.09 1.99 10.89
C MET A 75 4.09 3.00 10.41
N GLU A 76 4.03 3.31 9.12
CA GLU A 76 4.88 4.29 8.46
C GLU A 76 4.04 5.14 7.50
N ILE A 77 4.13 6.46 7.62
CA ILE A 77 3.57 7.37 6.63
C ILE A 77 4.59 7.55 5.52
N VAL A 78 4.20 7.20 4.30
CA VAL A 78 5.00 7.33 3.08
C VAL A 78 4.27 8.23 2.08
N PRO A 79 4.94 8.71 1.01
CA PRO A 79 4.27 9.55 0.01
C PRO A 79 3.03 8.91 -0.63
N GLN A 80 2.99 7.59 -0.74
CA GLN A 80 1.88 6.83 -1.32
C GLN A 80 0.72 6.59 -0.36
N GLY A 81 0.91 6.80 0.95
CA GLY A 81 -0.13 6.60 1.95
C GLY A 81 0.38 6.15 3.31
N LEU A 82 -0.40 5.31 3.99
CA LEU A 82 -0.05 4.70 5.27
C LEU A 82 0.30 3.23 5.08
N ARG A 83 1.53 2.87 5.39
CA ARG A 83 1.99 1.47 5.49
C ARG A 83 1.71 0.92 6.87
N VAL A 84 0.93 -0.13 6.95
CA VAL A 84 0.63 -0.87 8.17
C VAL A 84 1.30 -2.23 8.06
N LEU A 85 2.25 -2.52 8.95
CA LEU A 85 2.98 -3.78 9.01
C LEU A 85 2.49 -4.57 10.22
N ILE A 86 1.97 -5.77 9.97
CA ILE A 86 1.58 -6.72 11.02
C ILE A 86 2.56 -7.88 10.93
N LYS A 87 3.39 -8.04 11.99
CA LYS A 87 4.56 -8.93 11.99
C LYS A 87 4.41 -10.02 13.03
N ASP A 88 4.97 -11.20 12.73
CA ASP A 88 5.26 -12.20 13.74
C ASP A 88 6.31 -11.68 14.72
N ASP A 89 6.28 -12.18 15.93
CA ASP A 89 7.36 -12.04 16.90
C ASP A 89 7.84 -13.43 17.38
N GLN A 90 8.75 -13.47 18.34
CA GLN A 90 9.29 -14.72 18.87
C GLN A 90 8.23 -15.56 19.62
N ASN A 91 7.16 -14.95 20.08
CA ASN A 91 6.14 -15.58 20.92
C ASN A 91 4.82 -15.80 20.19
N ARG A 92 4.57 -15.08 19.09
CA ARG A 92 3.30 -15.11 18.35
C ARG A 92 3.53 -15.21 16.87
N ASN A 93 2.88 -16.17 16.25
CA ASN A 93 2.76 -16.28 14.81
C ASN A 93 1.34 -15.94 14.38
N MET A 94 1.18 -15.13 13.35
CA MET A 94 -0.13 -14.77 12.79
C MET A 94 -0.80 -15.93 12.08
N PHE A 95 0.00 -16.83 11.55
CA PHE A 95 -0.44 -18.03 10.82
C PHE A 95 0.18 -19.28 11.42
N GLU A 96 -0.48 -20.41 11.22
CA GLU A 96 0.14 -21.69 11.49
C GLU A 96 1.42 -21.88 10.66
N ARG A 97 2.36 -22.61 11.19
CA ARG A 97 3.66 -22.82 10.54
C ARG A 97 3.49 -23.45 9.16
N GLY A 98 4.07 -22.80 8.15
CA GLY A 98 4.00 -23.28 6.76
C GLY A 98 2.59 -23.27 6.15
N SER A 99 1.66 -22.56 6.73
CA SER A 99 0.25 -22.52 6.36
C SER A 99 -0.24 -21.07 6.20
N ALA A 100 -1.35 -20.91 5.50
CA ALA A 100 -2.12 -19.67 5.42
C ALA A 100 -3.32 -19.66 6.38
N GLN A 101 -3.41 -20.64 7.28
CA GLN A 101 -4.43 -20.67 8.32
C GLN A 101 -4.13 -19.61 9.37
N ILE A 102 -5.06 -18.68 9.56
CA ILE A 102 -4.91 -17.54 10.47
C ILE A 102 -5.12 -18.00 11.91
N MET A 103 -4.22 -17.60 12.80
CA MET A 103 -4.36 -17.80 14.24
C MET A 103 -5.48 -16.93 14.81
N PRO A 104 -6.21 -17.42 15.85
CA PRO A 104 -7.40 -16.72 16.37
C PRO A 104 -7.15 -15.27 16.79
N PHE A 105 -6.03 -14.97 17.43
CA PHE A 105 -5.72 -13.61 17.87
C PHE A 105 -5.51 -12.64 16.69
N PHE A 106 -4.89 -13.12 15.62
CA PHE A 106 -4.71 -12.32 14.41
C PHE A 106 -6.03 -12.12 13.67
N LYS A 107 -6.87 -13.15 13.63
CA LYS A 107 -8.23 -13.03 13.09
C LYS A 107 -9.02 -11.95 13.84
N THR A 108 -8.97 -11.94 15.17
CA THR A 108 -9.64 -10.92 15.98
C THR A 108 -9.13 -9.51 15.64
N LEU A 109 -7.83 -9.33 15.51
CA LEU A 109 -7.25 -8.04 15.11
C LEU A 109 -7.77 -7.58 13.75
N LEU A 110 -7.77 -8.46 12.75
CA LEU A 110 -8.28 -8.11 11.40
C LEU A 110 -9.76 -7.74 11.42
N VAL A 111 -10.57 -8.46 12.20
CA VAL A 111 -12.00 -8.16 12.37
C VAL A 111 -12.20 -6.76 12.95
N GLU A 112 -11.41 -6.36 13.93
CA GLU A 112 -11.47 -5.03 14.52
C GLU A 112 -10.92 -3.92 13.62
N LEU A 113 -9.95 -4.24 12.75
CA LEU A 113 -9.39 -3.30 11.78
C LEU A 113 -10.30 -3.06 10.56
N ALA A 114 -11.15 -4.01 10.20
CA ALA A 114 -12.00 -3.92 9.01
C ALA A 114 -12.85 -2.63 8.97
N PRO A 115 -13.61 -2.24 10.01
CA PRO A 115 -14.39 -1.01 10.01
C PRO A 115 -13.51 0.25 9.96
N VAL A 116 -12.29 0.18 10.47
CA VAL A 116 -11.35 1.30 10.44
C VAL A 116 -10.86 1.55 9.02
N PHE A 117 -10.51 0.50 8.28
CA PHE A 117 -10.15 0.62 6.87
C PHE A 117 -11.35 1.07 6.01
N ASP A 118 -12.56 0.65 6.35
CA ASP A 118 -13.77 1.05 5.64
C ASP A 118 -14.18 2.51 5.91
N SER A 119 -13.73 3.11 7.01
CA SER A 119 -14.07 4.48 7.40
C SER A 119 -13.59 5.57 6.42
N LEU A 120 -12.62 5.26 5.56
CA LEU A 120 -12.09 6.13 4.53
C LEU A 120 -12.34 5.54 3.14
N ASP A 121 -12.46 6.42 2.13
CA ASP A 121 -12.63 6.01 0.72
C ASP A 121 -11.33 5.49 0.07
N ASN A 122 -10.23 5.53 0.81
CA ASN A 122 -8.93 5.09 0.33
C ASN A 122 -8.92 3.60 0.00
N LYS A 123 -8.32 3.24 -1.14
CA LYS A 123 -8.09 1.85 -1.54
C LYS A 123 -6.91 1.28 -0.77
N ILE A 124 -6.89 -0.04 -0.60
CA ILE A 124 -5.78 -0.74 0.07
C ILE A 124 -5.13 -1.78 -0.84
N ILE A 125 -3.85 -2.03 -0.57
CA ILE A 125 -3.09 -3.16 -1.10
C ILE A 125 -2.72 -4.05 0.07
N ILE A 126 -2.92 -5.35 -0.06
CA ILE A 126 -2.51 -6.35 0.93
C ILE A 126 -1.35 -7.16 0.36
N THR A 127 -0.22 -7.16 1.05
CA THR A 127 1.00 -7.84 0.61
C THR A 127 1.48 -8.82 1.65
N GLY A 128 1.76 -10.06 1.24
CA GLY A 128 2.34 -11.10 2.09
C GLY A 128 3.85 -11.20 1.90
N HIS A 129 4.56 -11.40 3.01
CA HIS A 129 6.00 -11.62 3.05
C HIS A 129 6.33 -12.82 3.92
N THR A 130 7.36 -13.57 3.54
CA THR A 130 7.93 -14.67 4.33
C THR A 130 9.32 -14.31 4.84
N ASP A 131 9.84 -15.12 5.77
CA ASP A 131 11.27 -15.20 6.01
C ASP A 131 11.97 -16.01 4.90
N ALA A 132 13.30 -16.09 4.96
CA ALA A 132 14.10 -16.82 3.98
C ALA A 132 14.20 -18.33 4.25
N MET A 133 13.34 -18.90 5.09
CA MET A 133 13.29 -20.33 5.28
C MET A 133 12.72 -21.00 4.03
N ALA A 134 13.52 -21.84 3.39
CA ALA A 134 13.13 -22.50 2.16
C ALA A 134 12.05 -23.57 2.41
N TYR A 135 11.07 -23.64 1.53
CA TYR A 135 10.16 -24.76 1.44
C TYR A 135 10.89 -25.97 0.86
N LYS A 136 10.60 -27.15 1.39
CA LYS A 136 11.23 -28.42 0.92
C LYS A 136 10.72 -28.92 -0.44
N ASN A 137 9.74 -28.24 -1.00
CA ASN A 137 8.99 -28.68 -2.17
C ASN A 137 9.05 -27.59 -3.25
N ASN A 138 9.36 -27.98 -4.48
CA ASN A 138 9.48 -27.06 -5.61
C ASN A 138 8.13 -26.59 -6.18
N ILE A 139 7.02 -27.24 -5.81
CA ILE A 139 5.66 -26.93 -6.31
C ILE A 139 5.03 -25.81 -5.48
N TYR A 140 5.22 -25.86 -4.15
CA TYR A 140 4.74 -24.85 -3.22
C TYR A 140 5.94 -24.22 -2.52
N ASN A 141 6.09 -22.91 -2.66
CA ASN A 141 7.25 -22.16 -2.17
C ASN A 141 6.82 -20.87 -1.45
N ASN A 142 7.78 -20.05 -1.07
CA ASN A 142 7.51 -18.79 -0.37
C ASN A 142 6.63 -17.81 -1.17
N TRP A 143 6.65 -17.86 -2.51
CA TRP A 143 5.73 -17.08 -3.34
C TRP A 143 4.28 -17.51 -3.13
N ASN A 144 4.01 -18.80 -3.18
CA ASN A 144 2.66 -19.33 -2.92
C ASN A 144 2.22 -19.02 -1.49
N LEU A 145 3.08 -19.29 -0.50
CA LEU A 145 2.76 -19.07 0.91
C LEU A 145 2.42 -17.62 1.21
N SER A 146 3.25 -16.68 0.73
CA SER A 146 3.02 -15.25 0.97
C SER A 146 1.74 -14.76 0.31
N GLY A 147 1.43 -15.22 -0.90
CA GLY A 147 0.20 -14.89 -1.61
C GLY A 147 -1.04 -15.46 -0.90
N ASP A 148 -1.01 -16.72 -0.50
CA ASP A 148 -2.11 -17.39 0.20
C ASP A 148 -2.40 -16.72 1.56
N ARG A 149 -1.36 -16.29 2.27
CA ARG A 149 -1.51 -15.55 3.53
C ARG A 149 -2.16 -14.18 3.32
N ALA A 150 -1.75 -13.45 2.29
CA ALA A 150 -2.37 -12.17 1.95
C ALA A 150 -3.85 -12.34 1.55
N LEU A 151 -4.19 -13.37 0.78
CA LEU A 151 -5.57 -13.73 0.43
C LEU A 151 -6.39 -14.14 1.66
N SER A 152 -5.79 -14.86 2.61
CA SER A 152 -6.47 -15.20 3.86
C SER A 152 -6.78 -13.98 4.70
N ALA A 153 -5.85 -13.02 4.81
CA ALA A 153 -6.09 -11.75 5.49
C ALA A 153 -7.20 -10.94 4.81
N ARG A 154 -7.19 -10.85 3.47
CA ARG A 154 -8.25 -10.22 2.69
C ARG A 154 -9.61 -10.82 3.02
N ARG A 155 -9.72 -12.14 2.99
CA ARG A 155 -10.98 -12.85 3.27
C ARG A 155 -11.55 -12.47 4.64
N VAL A 156 -10.73 -12.46 5.67
CA VAL A 156 -11.18 -12.11 7.03
C VAL A 156 -11.67 -10.66 7.10
N LEU A 157 -10.99 -9.72 6.44
CA LEU A 157 -11.42 -8.32 6.39
C LEU A 157 -12.78 -8.18 5.70
N GLU A 158 -13.00 -8.88 4.59
CA GLU A 158 -14.26 -8.86 3.84
C GLU A 158 -15.39 -9.55 4.63
N GLU A 159 -15.14 -10.70 5.25
CA GLU A 159 -16.11 -11.37 6.13
C GLU A 159 -16.51 -10.50 7.33
N ALA A 160 -15.62 -9.63 7.78
CA ALA A 160 -15.87 -8.64 8.83
C ALA A 160 -16.62 -7.38 8.35
N GLY A 161 -17.01 -7.32 7.07
CA GLY A 161 -17.85 -6.27 6.50
C GLY A 161 -17.11 -5.22 5.67
N MET A 162 -15.80 -5.35 5.46
CA MET A 162 -15.08 -4.46 4.55
C MET A 162 -15.53 -4.73 3.09
N PRO A 163 -15.90 -3.71 2.31
CA PRO A 163 -16.30 -3.88 0.91
C PRO A 163 -15.20 -4.52 0.06
N GLU A 164 -15.59 -5.41 -0.84
CA GLU A 164 -14.65 -6.12 -1.73
C GLU A 164 -13.85 -5.14 -2.60
N ASP A 165 -14.49 -4.08 -3.09
CA ASP A 165 -13.86 -3.05 -3.93
C ASP A 165 -12.87 -2.15 -3.18
N LYS A 166 -12.78 -2.30 -1.86
CA LYS A 166 -11.77 -1.62 -1.02
C LYS A 166 -10.36 -2.13 -1.33
N VAL A 167 -10.23 -3.42 -1.59
CA VAL A 167 -8.95 -4.05 -1.91
C VAL A 167 -8.66 -3.89 -3.39
N MET A 168 -7.70 -3.05 -3.70
CA MET A 168 -7.26 -2.82 -5.08
C MET A 168 -6.36 -3.93 -5.62
N GLN A 169 -5.51 -4.49 -4.75
CA GLN A 169 -4.51 -5.48 -5.12
C GLN A 169 -4.13 -6.37 -3.93
N VAL A 170 -3.88 -7.64 -4.23
CA VAL A 170 -3.22 -8.59 -3.32
C VAL A 170 -1.91 -9.01 -3.96
N SER A 171 -0.80 -8.94 -3.21
CA SER A 171 0.54 -9.22 -3.71
C SER A 171 1.27 -10.25 -2.87
N ALA A 172 2.08 -11.07 -3.54
CA ALA A 172 3.02 -11.99 -2.94
C ALA A 172 4.44 -11.48 -3.16
N MET A 173 5.24 -11.40 -2.09
CA MET A 173 6.64 -10.94 -2.16
C MET A 173 7.64 -11.99 -1.71
N ALA A 174 7.19 -13.15 -1.28
CA ALA A 174 8.07 -14.21 -0.76
C ALA A 174 9.06 -13.64 0.28
N ASP A 175 10.32 -13.98 0.20
CA ASP A 175 11.43 -13.49 1.02
C ASP A 175 12.27 -12.40 0.33
N GLN A 176 11.71 -11.77 -0.72
CA GLN A 176 12.46 -10.81 -1.53
C GLN A 176 12.68 -9.44 -0.87
N MET A 177 11.87 -9.11 0.14
CA MET A 177 11.89 -7.81 0.82
C MET A 177 11.99 -7.99 2.34
N LEU A 178 13.11 -8.56 2.78
CA LEU A 178 13.37 -8.79 4.22
C LEU A 178 13.51 -7.45 4.96
N LEU A 179 12.85 -7.32 6.12
CA LEU A 179 13.04 -6.19 7.03
C LEU A 179 14.37 -6.31 7.76
N ASP A 180 14.74 -7.53 8.14
CA ASP A 180 16.02 -7.85 8.76
C ASP A 180 16.82 -8.77 7.83
N SER A 181 17.59 -8.15 6.95
CA SER A 181 18.44 -8.88 6.01
C SER A 181 19.67 -9.52 6.67
N LYS A 182 20.04 -9.08 7.87
CA LYS A 182 21.15 -9.66 8.64
C LYS A 182 20.73 -10.99 9.29
N ASN A 183 19.44 -11.11 9.62
CA ASN A 183 18.83 -12.33 10.14
C ASN A 183 17.66 -12.74 9.24
N PRO A 184 17.95 -13.37 8.08
CA PRO A 184 16.92 -13.64 7.06
C PRO A 184 15.76 -14.53 7.55
N GLN A 185 15.97 -15.32 8.58
CA GLN A 185 14.97 -16.19 9.21
C GLN A 185 14.27 -15.54 10.42
N SER A 186 14.53 -14.25 10.67
CA SER A 186 13.88 -13.51 11.76
C SER A 186 12.35 -13.53 11.62
N ALA A 187 11.67 -13.71 12.76
CA ALA A 187 10.21 -13.71 12.82
C ALA A 187 9.58 -12.44 12.22
N GLY A 188 10.19 -11.28 12.45
CA GLY A 188 9.72 -10.01 11.93
C GLY A 188 9.72 -9.89 10.40
N ASN A 189 10.42 -10.78 9.68
CA ASN A 189 10.36 -10.85 8.22
C ASN A 189 9.01 -11.42 7.74
N ARG A 190 8.40 -12.32 8.53
CA ARG A 190 7.07 -12.86 8.25
C ARG A 190 6.02 -11.81 8.64
N ARG A 191 5.36 -11.26 7.65
CA ARG A 191 4.41 -10.17 7.87
C ARG A 191 3.35 -10.08 6.79
N ILE A 192 2.26 -9.43 7.16
CA ILE A 192 1.29 -8.87 6.22
C ILE A 192 1.45 -7.35 6.25
N GLU A 193 1.60 -6.76 5.10
CA GLU A 193 1.56 -5.32 4.93
C GLU A 193 0.22 -4.90 4.32
N ILE A 194 -0.39 -3.87 4.90
CA ILE A 194 -1.58 -3.23 4.36
C ILE A 194 -1.20 -1.79 4.04
N MET A 195 -1.18 -1.45 2.75
CA MET A 195 -0.94 -0.10 2.29
C MET A 195 -2.28 0.60 2.08
N VAL A 196 -2.56 1.61 2.88
CA VAL A 196 -3.71 2.49 2.67
C VAL A 196 -3.27 3.60 1.73
N LEU A 197 -3.75 3.57 0.48
CA LEU A 197 -3.27 4.44 -0.59
C LEU A 197 -3.88 5.83 -0.51
N THR A 198 -3.09 6.85 -0.83
CA THR A 198 -3.65 8.15 -1.20
C THR A 198 -4.45 8.01 -2.50
N LYS A 199 -5.38 8.93 -2.76
CA LYS A 199 -6.12 8.94 -4.03
C LYS A 199 -5.18 9.01 -5.24
N SER A 200 -4.14 9.84 -5.17
CA SER A 200 -3.14 9.96 -6.22
C SER A 200 -2.40 8.65 -6.49
N ALA A 201 -2.04 7.92 -5.45
CA ALA A 201 -1.36 6.63 -5.60
C ALA A 201 -2.28 5.57 -6.21
N SER A 202 -3.54 5.48 -5.80
CA SER A 202 -4.50 4.56 -6.39
C SER A 202 -4.81 4.91 -7.85
N ASP A 203 -4.97 6.19 -8.18
CA ASP A 203 -5.18 6.64 -9.57
C ASP A 203 -3.98 6.24 -10.47
N THR A 204 -2.74 6.39 -9.97
CA THR A 204 -1.53 5.98 -10.70
C THR A 204 -1.50 4.47 -10.95
N LEU A 205 -1.89 3.65 -9.95
CA LEU A 205 -1.96 2.20 -10.11
C LEU A 205 -3.06 1.78 -11.09
N TYR A 206 -4.23 2.41 -11.05
CA TYR A 206 -5.29 2.16 -12.03
C TYR A 206 -4.81 2.47 -13.46
N GLN A 207 -4.08 3.56 -13.65
CA GLN A 207 -3.47 3.89 -14.95
C GLN A 207 -2.44 2.83 -15.36
N TYR A 208 -1.60 2.37 -14.43
CA TYR A 208 -0.61 1.33 -14.68
C TYR A 208 -1.25 0.02 -15.17
N PHE A 209 -2.39 -0.37 -14.60
CA PHE A 209 -3.16 -1.54 -15.02
C PHE A 209 -4.11 -1.28 -16.19
N GLY A 210 -4.04 -0.13 -16.84
CA GLY A 210 -4.75 0.16 -18.07
C GLY A 210 -6.21 0.56 -17.91
N GLN A 211 -6.71 0.83 -16.70
CA GLN A 211 -8.11 1.21 -16.49
C GLN A 211 -8.49 2.53 -17.18
N HIS A 212 -7.52 3.40 -17.43
CA HIS A 212 -7.67 4.62 -18.23
C HIS A 212 -6.90 4.55 -19.56
N GLY A 213 -6.48 3.33 -19.96
CA GLY A 213 -5.67 3.11 -21.15
C GLY A 213 -6.32 3.63 -22.43
N ASP A 214 -7.64 3.54 -22.54
CA ASP A 214 -8.40 4.07 -23.66
C ASP A 214 -8.24 5.57 -23.83
N LYS A 215 -8.13 6.33 -22.75
CA LYS A 215 -7.90 7.78 -22.79
C LYS A 215 -6.48 8.15 -23.22
N VAL A 216 -5.52 7.27 -22.97
CA VAL A 216 -4.09 7.49 -23.29
C VAL A 216 -3.74 6.91 -24.67
N VAL A 217 -4.30 5.74 -25.00
CA VAL A 217 -3.98 4.98 -26.24
C VAL A 217 -4.79 5.49 -27.43
N GLN A 218 -6.06 5.89 -27.27
CA GLN A 218 -6.88 6.41 -28.36
C GLN A 218 -6.25 7.61 -29.10
N PRO A 219 -5.66 8.63 -28.44
CA PRO A 219 -4.99 9.71 -29.15
C PRO A 219 -3.77 9.26 -29.96
N LEU A 220 -3.08 8.20 -29.51
CA LEU A 220 -1.93 7.63 -30.21
C LEU A 220 -2.38 6.85 -31.46
N VAL A 221 -3.42 6.03 -31.33
CA VAL A 221 -4.02 5.29 -32.45
C VAL A 221 -4.56 6.26 -33.50
N GLN A 222 -5.29 7.29 -33.10
CA GLN A 222 -5.79 8.32 -34.01
C GLN A 222 -4.67 9.10 -34.72
N LYS A 223 -3.52 9.32 -34.08
CA LYS A 223 -2.35 9.93 -34.69
C LYS A 223 -1.70 9.00 -35.72
N LEU A 224 -1.59 7.71 -35.42
CA LEU A 224 -1.04 6.70 -36.33
C LEU A 224 -1.93 6.52 -37.55
N ASP A 225 -3.24 6.45 -37.38
CA ASP A 225 -4.20 6.35 -38.50
C ASP A 225 -4.14 7.57 -39.41
N LYS A 226 -4.03 8.79 -38.86
CA LYS A 226 -3.87 10.02 -39.62
C LYS A 226 -2.55 10.03 -40.42
N GLN A 227 -1.46 9.51 -39.86
CA GLN A 227 -0.18 9.42 -40.55
C GLN A 227 -0.20 8.38 -41.69
N GLN A 228 -0.88 7.25 -41.52
CA GLN A 228 -1.06 6.24 -42.55
C GLN A 228 -1.92 6.77 -43.71
N VAL A 229 -3.01 7.50 -43.40
CA VAL A 229 -3.86 8.10 -44.44
C VAL A 229 -3.11 9.18 -45.23
N LEU A 230 -2.28 9.98 -44.60
CA LEU A 230 -1.43 10.96 -45.27
C LEU A 230 -0.35 10.33 -46.17
N SER A 231 0.26 9.22 -45.74
CA SER A 231 1.28 8.52 -46.52
C SER A 231 0.71 7.81 -47.76
N GLN A 232 -0.58 7.48 -47.75
CA GLN A 232 -1.28 6.88 -48.90
C GLN A 232 -1.75 7.93 -49.94
N ARG A 233 -1.88 9.20 -49.54
CA ARG A 233 -2.26 10.29 -50.48
C ARG A 233 -1.09 10.91 -51.23
N THR A 234 0.13 10.56 -50.87
CA THR A 234 1.38 11.05 -51.49
C THR A 234 2.01 10.03 -52.44
N ARG A 235 1.32 8.97 -52.82
CA ARG A 235 1.63 8.06 -53.89
C ARG A 235 0.56 8.18 -54.99
#